data_2e6056861ca359d98cb56058463873d4
#
_entry.id   2e6056861ca359d98cb56058463873d4
#
_cell.length_a   1.000
_cell.length_b   1.000
_cell.length_c   1.000
_cell.angle_alpha   90.00
_cell.angle_beta   90.00
_cell.angle_gamma   90.00
#
_symmetry.space_group_name_H-M   'P 1'
#
loop_
_entity.id
_entity.type
_entity.pdbx_description
1 polymer ?
#
loop_
_entity_poly.entity_id
_entity_poly.type
_entity_poly.pdbx_seq_one_letter_code
_entity_poly.pdbx_strand_id
1 'polypeptide(L)'
;MTATRARLLVPRRLLDPALAARDVVLPGLAPWRSGKVRAVYEAGPEHLVIVASDRLSAYDSVLPDPIPGKGVILSALSAWWMRGLAAAVPHHLVSEAAREFPPPFAAHAARLEGRAQLVPRARRVDVECVVRGHLTGSGLREYRHGGTVCGLPLPAGLEDGARLEPAL
;
A
#
# COMPACT_ATOMS: atom_id res chain seq x y z
N MET A 1 -1.97 29.19 9.39
CA MET A 1 -2.92 28.04 9.20
C MET A 1 -2.36 26.87 9.98
N THR A 2 -2.92 26.56 11.13
CA THR A 2 -2.52 25.44 12.00
C THR A 2 -2.98 24.15 11.33
N ALA A 3 -2.02 23.39 10.77
CA ALA A 3 -2.30 22.05 10.26
C ALA A 3 -2.74 21.20 11.46
N THR A 4 -4.03 20.89 11.54
CA THR A 4 -4.54 19.88 12.46
C THR A 4 -3.80 18.59 12.14
N ARG A 5 -2.89 18.17 13.03
CA ARG A 5 -2.18 16.89 12.91
C ARG A 5 -3.23 15.77 12.90
N ALA A 6 -3.56 15.29 11.71
CA ALA A 6 -4.40 14.12 11.58
C ALA A 6 -3.71 12.95 12.32
N ARG A 7 -4.32 12.49 13.40
CA ARG A 7 -3.79 11.40 14.22
C ARG A 7 -4.16 10.08 13.56
N LEU A 8 -3.16 9.25 13.26
CA LEU A 8 -3.41 7.88 12.83
C LEU A 8 -3.98 7.10 14.03
N LEU A 9 -5.25 6.72 13.96
CA LEU A 9 -5.93 5.96 15.00
C LEU A 9 -6.24 4.56 14.47
N VAL A 10 -5.48 3.58 14.95
CA VAL A 10 -5.78 2.17 14.75
C VAL A 10 -6.33 1.62 16.06
N PRO A 11 -7.57 1.09 16.10
CA PRO A 11 -8.12 0.48 17.30
C PRO A 11 -7.27 -0.69 17.78
N ARG A 12 -6.89 -0.68 19.06
CA ARG A 12 -6.01 -1.71 19.64
C ARG A 12 -6.51 -3.14 19.44
N ARG A 13 -7.85 -3.34 19.45
CA ARG A 13 -8.45 -4.66 19.18
C ARG A 13 -8.07 -5.26 17.82
N LEU A 14 -7.77 -4.42 16.81
CA LEU A 14 -7.38 -4.89 15.48
C LEU A 14 -5.89 -5.26 15.40
N LEU A 15 -5.13 -5.01 16.45
CA LEU A 15 -3.71 -5.35 16.57
C LEU A 15 -3.49 -6.59 17.45
N ASP A 16 -4.57 -7.27 17.88
CA ASP A 16 -4.48 -8.49 18.66
C ASP A 16 -3.75 -9.58 17.84
N PRO A 17 -2.67 -10.18 18.35
CA PRO A 17 -1.95 -11.25 17.68
C PRO A 17 -2.83 -12.45 17.32
N ALA A 18 -3.88 -12.73 18.11
CA ALA A 18 -4.84 -13.80 17.82
C ALA A 18 -5.65 -13.55 16.53
N LEU A 19 -5.72 -12.28 16.06
CA LEU A 19 -6.39 -11.89 14.84
C LEU A 19 -5.44 -11.80 13.63
N ALA A 20 -4.21 -12.30 13.76
CA ALA A 20 -3.25 -12.32 12.65
C ALA A 20 -3.83 -13.03 11.43
N ALA A 21 -3.92 -12.31 10.33
CA ALA A 21 -4.52 -12.81 9.09
C ALA A 21 -3.43 -13.07 8.04
N ARG A 22 -2.90 -14.31 8.03
CA ARG A 22 -2.04 -14.75 6.92
C ARG A 22 -2.78 -14.59 5.60
N ASP A 23 -4.02 -15.09 5.55
CA ASP A 23 -4.91 -14.92 4.41
C ASP A 23 -6.28 -14.46 4.89
N VAL A 24 -6.81 -13.42 4.23
CA VAL A 24 -8.17 -12.97 4.50
C VAL A 24 -9.10 -13.68 3.53
N VAL A 25 -9.66 -14.78 3.98
CA VAL A 25 -10.63 -15.56 3.19
C VAL A 25 -12.02 -14.99 3.41
N LEU A 26 -12.70 -14.64 2.31
CA LEU A 26 -14.09 -14.21 2.31
C LEU A 26 -14.94 -15.38 1.80
N PRO A 27 -15.71 -16.09 2.67
CA PRO A 27 -16.51 -17.23 2.26
C PRO A 27 -17.45 -16.88 1.10
N GLY A 28 -17.47 -17.72 0.06
CA GLY A 28 -18.30 -17.50 -1.12
C GLY A 28 -17.74 -16.49 -2.13
N LEU A 29 -16.59 -15.88 -1.88
CA LEU A 29 -15.97 -14.90 -2.78
C LEU A 29 -14.56 -15.37 -3.19
N ALA A 30 -14.31 -15.38 -4.50
CA ALA A 30 -12.97 -15.56 -5.02
C ALA A 30 -12.33 -14.21 -5.32
N PRO A 31 -11.06 -13.99 -4.99
CA PRO A 31 -10.36 -12.77 -5.40
C PRO A 31 -10.17 -12.76 -6.93
N TRP A 32 -10.40 -11.61 -7.54
CA TRP A 32 -10.04 -11.38 -8.95
C TRP A 32 -8.53 -11.47 -9.16
N ARG A 33 -7.75 -10.94 -8.21
CA ARG A 33 -6.28 -11.07 -8.19
C ARG A 33 -5.77 -11.26 -6.77
N SER A 34 -4.74 -12.09 -6.63
CA SER A 34 -4.00 -12.25 -5.38
C SER A 34 -2.53 -11.93 -5.60
N GLY A 35 -1.99 -11.03 -4.78
CA GLY A 35 -0.58 -10.72 -4.72
C GLY A 35 0.08 -11.34 -3.49
N LYS A 36 1.37 -11.05 -3.30
CA LYS A 36 2.16 -11.57 -2.18
C LYS A 36 1.58 -11.20 -0.80
N VAL A 37 0.98 -10.02 -0.68
CA VAL A 37 0.50 -9.47 0.61
C VAL A 37 -0.90 -8.82 0.52
N ARG A 38 -1.56 -8.89 -0.62
CA ARG A 38 -2.90 -8.29 -0.83
C ARG A 38 -3.75 -9.19 -1.72
N ALA A 39 -5.05 -9.12 -1.52
CA ALA A 39 -6.05 -9.67 -2.44
C ALA A 39 -6.92 -8.53 -2.96
N VAL A 40 -7.38 -8.64 -4.21
CA VAL A 40 -8.25 -7.67 -4.87
C VAL A 40 -9.49 -8.40 -5.32
N TYR A 41 -10.64 -7.87 -4.97
CA TYR A 41 -11.95 -8.40 -5.34
C TYR A 41 -12.69 -7.39 -6.21
N GLU A 42 -13.50 -7.88 -7.14
CA GLU A 42 -14.40 -7.02 -7.90
C GLU A 42 -15.64 -6.68 -7.06
N ALA A 43 -15.96 -5.41 -6.99
CA ALA A 43 -17.12 -4.87 -6.28
C ALA A 43 -18.06 -4.16 -7.26
N GLY A 44 -18.55 -4.92 -8.24
CA GLY A 44 -19.29 -4.40 -9.38
C GLY A 44 -18.37 -3.89 -10.50
N PRO A 45 -18.94 -3.26 -11.53
CA PRO A 45 -18.17 -2.81 -12.69
C PRO A 45 -17.22 -1.65 -12.39
N GLU A 46 -17.59 -0.77 -11.45
CA GLU A 46 -16.92 0.50 -11.20
C GLU A 46 -15.94 0.46 -10.02
N HIS A 47 -15.98 -0.59 -9.18
CA HIS A 47 -15.20 -0.60 -7.94
C HIS A 47 -14.45 -1.90 -7.72
N LEU A 48 -13.41 -1.79 -6.91
CA LEU A 48 -12.63 -2.91 -6.38
C LEU A 48 -12.56 -2.80 -4.85
N VAL A 49 -12.44 -3.95 -4.18
CA VAL A 49 -12.08 -4.02 -2.77
C VAL A 49 -10.67 -4.58 -2.67
N ILE A 50 -9.76 -3.78 -2.15
CA ILE A 50 -8.36 -4.17 -1.89
C ILE A 50 -8.26 -4.59 -0.43
N VAL A 51 -7.80 -5.81 -0.17
CA VAL A 51 -7.69 -6.39 1.17
C VAL A 51 -6.23 -6.69 1.48
N ALA A 52 -5.69 -6.07 2.53
CA ALA A 52 -4.33 -6.30 2.99
C ALA A 52 -4.28 -7.47 3.99
N SER A 53 -3.38 -8.40 3.75
CA SER A 53 -3.04 -9.48 4.70
C SER A 53 -1.90 -9.06 5.62
N ASP A 54 -1.65 -9.87 6.65
CA ASP A 54 -0.52 -9.67 7.56
C ASP A 54 0.76 -10.36 7.06
N ARG A 55 0.73 -10.94 5.86
CA ARG A 55 1.91 -11.52 5.21
C ARG A 55 3.00 -10.47 4.99
N LEU A 56 4.24 -10.90 5.14
CA LEU A 56 5.42 -10.12 4.78
C LEU A 56 6.11 -10.76 3.58
N SER A 57 6.58 -9.96 2.65
CA SER A 57 7.39 -10.40 1.53
C SER A 57 8.71 -9.62 1.52
N ALA A 58 9.81 -10.35 1.36
CA ALA A 58 11.15 -9.80 1.20
C ALA A 58 11.89 -10.57 0.09
N TYR A 59 12.66 -9.87 -0.75
CA TYR A 59 13.39 -10.47 -1.87
C TYR A 59 12.51 -11.39 -2.74
N ASP A 60 11.29 -10.94 -3.02
CA ASP A 60 10.27 -11.66 -3.77
C ASP A 60 9.70 -12.93 -3.13
N SER A 61 10.17 -13.32 -1.96
CA SER A 61 9.68 -14.48 -1.20
C SER A 61 8.70 -14.03 -0.12
N VAL A 62 7.60 -14.78 0.03
CA VAL A 62 6.65 -14.56 1.14
C VAL A 62 7.16 -15.33 2.36
N LEU A 63 7.37 -14.63 3.46
CA LEU A 63 7.82 -15.23 4.71
C LEU A 63 6.73 -16.14 5.30
N PRO A 64 7.11 -17.22 6.00
CA PRO A 64 6.16 -18.22 6.52
C PRO A 64 5.23 -17.62 7.58
N ASP A 65 5.74 -16.73 8.44
CA ASP A 65 4.97 -16.18 9.53
C ASP A 65 4.39 -14.79 9.19
N PRO A 66 3.10 -14.55 9.47
CA PRO A 66 2.51 -13.23 9.32
C PRO A 66 2.96 -12.31 10.47
N ILE A 67 3.00 -11.01 10.21
CA ILE A 67 3.21 -10.00 11.26
C ILE A 67 1.82 -9.52 11.70
N PRO A 68 1.39 -9.83 12.94
CA PRO A 68 0.07 -9.47 13.44
C PRO A 68 -0.23 -7.98 13.29
N GLY A 69 -1.37 -7.63 12.70
CA GLY A 69 -1.81 -6.25 12.52
C GLY A 69 -1.12 -5.45 11.41
N LYS A 70 -0.13 -6.05 10.72
CA LYS A 70 0.58 -5.35 9.62
C LYS A 70 -0.37 -4.82 8.56
N GLY A 71 -1.32 -5.64 8.10
CA GLY A 71 -2.30 -5.24 7.09
C GLY A 71 -3.16 -4.07 7.55
N VAL A 72 -3.56 -4.06 8.81
CA VAL A 72 -4.36 -2.98 9.41
C VAL A 72 -3.56 -1.68 9.49
N ILE A 73 -2.33 -1.75 10.00
CA ILE A 73 -1.46 -0.56 10.12
C ILE A 73 -1.16 0.05 8.75
N LEU A 74 -0.81 -0.77 7.77
CA LEU A 74 -0.50 -0.29 6.42
C LEU A 74 -1.72 0.28 5.70
N SER A 75 -2.91 -0.29 5.88
CA SER A 75 -4.14 0.26 5.31
C SER A 75 -4.48 1.61 5.94
N ALA A 76 -4.39 1.72 7.27
CA ALA A 76 -4.64 2.98 7.96
C ALA A 76 -3.61 4.06 7.58
N LEU A 77 -2.33 3.70 7.46
CA LEU A 77 -1.28 4.63 7.02
C LEU A 77 -1.51 5.09 5.57
N SER A 78 -1.88 4.18 4.68
CA SER A 78 -2.22 4.50 3.28
C SER A 78 -3.36 5.51 3.20
N ALA A 79 -4.44 5.26 3.92
CA ALA A 79 -5.59 6.16 3.94
C ALA A 79 -5.27 7.52 4.58
N TRP A 80 -4.43 7.54 5.61
CA TRP A 80 -3.97 8.78 6.23
C TRP A 80 -3.20 9.65 5.23
N TRP A 81 -2.27 9.05 4.46
CA TRP A 81 -1.53 9.75 3.42
C TRP A 81 -2.44 10.23 2.29
N MET A 82 -3.35 9.40 1.81
CA MET A 82 -4.29 9.79 0.75
C MET A 82 -5.12 11.01 1.15
N ARG A 83 -5.67 11.01 2.37
CA ARG A 83 -6.42 12.18 2.89
C ARG A 83 -5.53 13.42 3.07
N GLY A 84 -4.30 13.23 3.56
CA GLY A 84 -3.35 14.32 3.75
C GLY A 84 -2.91 14.99 2.46
N LEU A 85 -2.83 14.23 1.36
CA LEU A 85 -2.41 14.69 0.05
C LEU A 85 -3.58 15.06 -0.89
N ALA A 86 -4.83 14.91 -0.45
CA ALA A 86 -6.01 15.09 -1.28
C ALA A 86 -6.11 16.46 -1.96
N ALA A 87 -5.55 17.51 -1.32
CA ALA A 87 -5.50 18.85 -1.90
C ALA A 87 -4.45 19.01 -3.01
N ALA A 88 -3.44 18.14 -3.03
CA ALA A 88 -2.33 18.20 -3.98
C ALA A 88 -2.54 17.24 -5.17
N VAL A 89 -3.12 16.08 -4.93
CA VAL A 89 -3.29 15.04 -5.95
C VAL A 89 -4.56 14.21 -5.71
N PRO A 90 -5.36 13.90 -6.75
CA PRO A 90 -6.47 12.97 -6.63
C PRO A 90 -6.01 11.59 -6.17
N HIS A 91 -6.82 10.91 -5.38
CA HIS A 91 -6.52 9.56 -4.90
C HIS A 91 -7.70 8.61 -5.13
N HIS A 92 -7.45 7.32 -4.98
CA HIS A 92 -8.43 6.27 -5.27
C HIS A 92 -9.23 5.80 -4.06
N LEU A 93 -9.04 6.33 -2.86
CA LEU A 93 -9.78 5.89 -1.68
C LEU A 93 -11.22 6.41 -1.71
N VAL A 94 -12.19 5.50 -1.76
CA VAL A 94 -13.63 5.79 -1.64
C VAL A 94 -14.07 5.64 -0.19
N SER A 95 -13.83 4.46 0.42
CA SER A 95 -14.18 4.19 1.81
C SER A 95 -13.27 3.12 2.43
N GLU A 96 -13.11 3.18 3.75
CA GLU A 96 -12.51 2.14 4.60
C GLU A 96 -13.55 1.49 5.51
N ALA A 97 -14.77 2.02 5.53
CA ALA A 97 -15.85 1.52 6.36
C ALA A 97 -16.45 0.26 5.71
N ALA A 98 -15.92 -0.91 6.06
CA ALA A 98 -16.29 -2.18 5.44
C ALA A 98 -17.80 -2.49 5.50
N ARG A 99 -18.52 -1.92 6.46
CA ARG A 99 -19.98 -2.03 6.58
C ARG A 99 -20.75 -1.29 5.49
N GLU A 100 -20.09 -0.30 4.86
CA GLU A 100 -20.63 0.53 3.79
C GLU A 100 -20.26 0.00 2.40
N PHE A 101 -19.46 -1.06 2.34
CA PHE A 101 -19.08 -1.64 1.06
C PHE A 101 -20.30 -2.26 0.36
N PRO A 102 -20.35 -2.25 -0.97
CA PRO A 102 -21.44 -2.86 -1.71
C PRO A 102 -21.56 -4.37 -1.42
N PRO A 103 -22.76 -4.96 -1.53
CA PRO A 103 -22.90 -6.40 -1.42
C PRO A 103 -21.98 -7.13 -2.42
N PRO A 104 -21.42 -8.29 -2.02
CA PRO A 104 -21.64 -9.00 -0.75
C PRO A 104 -20.65 -8.61 0.37
N PHE A 105 -19.79 -7.62 0.18
CA PHE A 105 -18.67 -7.31 1.09
C PHE A 105 -19.11 -6.82 2.47
N ALA A 106 -20.19 -6.05 2.56
CA ALA A 106 -20.72 -5.60 3.86
C ALA A 106 -21.01 -6.75 4.82
N ALA A 107 -21.44 -7.90 4.31
CA ALA A 107 -21.66 -9.11 5.12
C ALA A 107 -20.36 -9.68 5.72
N HIS A 108 -19.21 -9.34 5.15
CA HIS A 108 -17.89 -9.74 5.61
C HIS A 108 -17.17 -8.65 6.41
N ALA A 109 -17.87 -7.60 6.83
CA ALA A 109 -17.27 -6.41 7.45
C ALA A 109 -16.33 -6.74 8.63
N ALA A 110 -16.67 -7.71 9.47
CA ALA A 110 -15.84 -8.11 10.60
C ALA A 110 -14.44 -8.63 10.18
N ARG A 111 -14.32 -9.26 8.99
CA ARG A 111 -13.05 -9.75 8.43
C ARG A 111 -12.28 -8.67 7.69
N LEU A 112 -12.98 -7.66 7.18
CA LEU A 112 -12.45 -6.58 6.35
C LEU A 112 -12.06 -5.35 7.16
N GLU A 113 -12.58 -5.22 8.39
CA GLU A 113 -12.39 -4.04 9.22
C GLU A 113 -10.91 -3.68 9.38
N GLY A 114 -10.59 -2.43 9.08
CA GLY A 114 -9.25 -1.85 9.22
C GLY A 114 -8.22 -2.29 8.18
N ARG A 115 -8.51 -3.30 7.34
CA ARG A 115 -7.55 -3.85 6.37
C ARG A 115 -8.04 -3.84 4.93
N ALA A 116 -9.23 -3.31 4.67
CA ALA A 116 -9.81 -3.24 3.35
C ALA A 116 -10.12 -1.82 2.94
N GLN A 117 -10.01 -1.55 1.66
CA GLN A 117 -10.32 -0.26 1.05
C GLN A 117 -11.20 -0.49 -0.18
N LEU A 118 -12.31 0.26 -0.27
CA LEU A 118 -13.10 0.39 -1.48
C LEU A 118 -12.45 1.45 -2.35
N VAL A 119 -12.19 1.09 -3.60
CA VAL A 119 -11.52 1.98 -4.57
C VAL A 119 -12.22 1.93 -5.92
N PRO A 120 -12.18 2.99 -6.75
CA PRO A 120 -12.69 2.93 -8.11
C PRO A 120 -11.81 2.00 -8.94
N ARG A 121 -12.43 1.35 -9.92
CA ARG A 121 -11.70 0.60 -10.95
C ARG A 121 -11.03 1.58 -11.89
N ALA A 122 -9.71 1.57 -11.93
CA ALA A 122 -8.92 2.40 -12.82
C ALA A 122 -8.16 1.54 -13.84
N ARG A 123 -7.84 2.13 -14.99
CA ARG A 123 -6.92 1.53 -15.94
C ARG A 123 -5.51 1.60 -15.38
N ARG A 124 -4.91 0.44 -15.17
CA ARG A 124 -3.52 0.36 -14.72
C ARG A 124 -2.57 0.75 -15.86
N VAL A 125 -1.60 1.59 -15.55
CA VAL A 125 -0.43 1.81 -16.41
C VAL A 125 0.64 0.83 -15.96
N ASP A 126 1.19 0.03 -16.89
CA ASP A 126 2.15 -1.02 -16.57
C ASP A 126 3.59 -0.48 -16.46
N VAL A 127 3.74 0.61 -15.71
CA VAL A 127 5.02 1.27 -15.41
C VAL A 127 5.09 1.51 -13.92
N GLU A 128 6.20 1.14 -13.30
CA GLU A 128 6.50 1.50 -11.92
C GLU A 128 7.34 2.79 -11.92
N CYS A 129 6.81 3.84 -11.27
CA CYS A 129 7.51 5.11 -11.12
C CYS A 129 8.10 5.18 -9.71
N VAL A 130 9.42 5.28 -9.62
CA VAL A 130 10.13 5.41 -8.34
C VAL A 130 10.79 6.78 -8.29
N VAL A 131 10.27 7.66 -7.43
CA VAL A 131 10.88 8.98 -7.19
C VAL A 131 11.94 8.86 -6.08
N ARG A 132 13.14 9.29 -6.36
CA ARG A 132 14.27 9.20 -5.43
C ARG A 132 14.75 10.60 -5.02
N GLY A 133 14.57 10.93 -3.74
CA GLY A 133 15.16 12.12 -3.14
C GLY A 133 16.61 11.89 -2.67
N HIS A 134 17.02 10.62 -2.56
CA HIS A 134 18.38 10.23 -2.12
C HIS A 134 18.89 9.04 -2.93
N LEU A 135 20.17 9.02 -3.18
CA LEU A 135 20.86 7.96 -3.93
C LEU A 135 21.14 6.77 -3.01
N THR A 136 20.31 5.74 -3.07
CA THR A 136 20.48 4.52 -2.28
C THR A 136 20.08 3.27 -3.06
N GLY A 137 20.32 2.09 -2.49
CA GLY A 137 19.80 0.82 -2.97
C GLY A 137 20.12 0.50 -4.43
N SER A 138 19.09 0.19 -5.24
CA SER A 138 19.29 -0.13 -6.67
C SER A 138 19.82 1.05 -7.48
N GLY A 139 19.37 2.28 -7.17
CA GLY A 139 19.88 3.49 -7.84
C GLY A 139 21.37 3.70 -7.58
N LEU A 140 21.83 3.50 -6.34
CA LEU A 140 23.26 3.58 -6.03
C LEU A 140 24.08 2.50 -6.76
N ARG A 141 23.55 1.29 -6.88
CA ARG A 141 24.24 0.22 -7.64
C ARG A 141 24.38 0.57 -9.12
N GLU A 142 23.32 1.09 -9.73
CA GLU A 142 23.34 1.54 -11.12
C GLU A 142 24.33 2.69 -11.32
N TYR A 143 24.29 3.69 -10.44
CA TYR A 143 25.21 4.82 -10.45
C TYR A 143 26.67 4.39 -10.35
N ARG A 144 27.01 3.49 -9.43
CA ARG A 144 28.39 2.98 -9.27
C ARG A 144 28.90 2.23 -10.50
N HIS A 145 27.99 1.63 -11.27
CA HIS A 145 28.37 0.90 -12.49
C HIS A 145 28.57 1.83 -13.68
N GLY A 146 27.73 2.85 -13.86
CA GLY A 146 27.72 3.65 -15.08
C GLY A 146 27.61 5.17 -14.89
N GLY A 147 27.65 5.69 -13.67
CA GLY A 147 27.47 7.13 -13.39
C GLY A 147 26.06 7.65 -13.66
N THR A 148 25.10 6.76 -13.93
CA THR A 148 23.71 7.10 -14.29
C THR A 148 22.72 6.42 -13.38
N VAL A 149 21.48 6.95 -13.32
CA VAL A 149 20.31 6.26 -12.77
C VAL A 149 19.15 6.40 -13.76
N CYS A 150 18.58 5.29 -14.19
CA CYS A 150 17.55 5.25 -15.25
C CYS A 150 17.97 5.98 -16.54
N GLY A 151 19.25 5.86 -16.90
CA GLY A 151 19.84 6.55 -18.05
C GLY A 151 20.12 8.05 -17.85
N LEU A 152 19.80 8.63 -16.71
CA LEU A 152 20.09 10.02 -16.39
C LEU A 152 21.48 10.13 -15.75
N PRO A 153 22.42 10.93 -16.33
CA PRO A 153 23.73 11.10 -15.77
C PRO A 153 23.68 11.89 -14.47
N LEU A 154 24.47 11.47 -13.49
CA LEU A 154 24.61 12.16 -12.19
C LEU A 154 26.02 12.67 -11.99
N PRO A 155 26.21 13.71 -11.15
CA PRO A 155 27.54 14.20 -10.78
C PRO A 155 28.44 13.10 -10.24
N ALA A 156 29.73 13.17 -10.51
CA ALA A 156 30.70 12.22 -9.96
C ALA A 156 30.87 12.40 -8.45
N GLY A 157 31.22 11.32 -7.76
CA GLY A 157 31.57 11.35 -6.33
C GLY A 157 30.38 11.33 -5.37
N LEU A 158 29.16 10.96 -5.83
CA LEU A 158 28.02 10.78 -4.94
C LEU A 158 28.19 9.49 -4.12
N GLU A 159 27.95 9.60 -2.82
CA GLU A 159 27.99 8.50 -1.86
C GLU A 159 26.59 7.95 -1.55
N ASP A 160 26.55 6.84 -0.79
CA ASP A 160 25.30 6.28 -0.31
C ASP A 160 24.56 7.27 0.60
N GLY A 161 23.29 7.51 0.31
CA GLY A 161 22.49 8.51 1.01
C GLY A 161 22.63 9.94 0.48
N ALA A 162 23.45 10.19 -0.55
CA ALA A 162 23.57 11.52 -1.15
C ALA A 162 22.20 12.05 -1.60
N ARG A 163 21.89 13.29 -1.24
CA ARG A 163 20.66 13.96 -1.65
C ARG A 163 20.70 14.27 -3.14
N LEU A 164 19.60 14.04 -3.81
CA LEU A 164 19.40 14.34 -5.23
C LEU A 164 18.55 15.61 -5.37
N GLU A 165 19.06 16.59 -6.13
CA GLU A 165 18.35 17.82 -6.44
C GLU A 165 18.47 18.12 -7.95
N PRO A 166 17.35 18.10 -8.70
CA PRO A 166 16.02 17.67 -8.26
C PRO A 166 15.98 16.17 -7.92
N ALA A 167 14.87 15.72 -7.25
CA ALA A 167 14.63 14.30 -7.08
C ALA A 167 14.45 13.63 -8.47
N LEU A 168 14.96 12.41 -8.61
CA LEU A 168 14.84 11.59 -9.83
C LEU A 168 13.54 10.80 -9.84
#